data_84a3d64b3ab8162a642b6e48abe93a54
#
_entry.id   84a3d64b3ab8162a642b6e48abe93a54
#
_cell.length_a   1.000
_cell.length_b   1.000
_cell.length_c   1.000
_cell.angle_alpha   90.00
_cell.angle_beta   90.00
_cell.angle_gamma   90.00
#
_symmetry.space_group_name_H-M   'P 1'
#
loop_
_entity.id
_entity.type
_entity.pdbx_description
1 polymer ?
#
loop_
_entity_poly.entity_id
_entity_poly.type
_entity_poly.pdbx_seq_one_letter_code
_entity_poly.pdbx_strand_id
1 'polypeptide(L)'
;MTIRMKDIAKELGLSQATVSKVLREHPDIGEKTRKRVLERVKELDYQPNTLARSLVTGRSYLIGLVAPSLLHPFFAEVARALSAAIREKGYFLIVSSSEEDPELEKEEISRLLGRRLDALVIASSGTNVEQFERMESRDQPFVLIDRDLNGLSANFVGINDEKAGWLATEHLIDMGCKRIAHIRGQDNSTGIGRFEGYRRALHERGLPFLEDYVVRRNFVDTETARQAEEAMRLLLARDPRPDGVFCFNDPLAIGAMSTILEAGLRIPEDIALIGCGNLPNNNCLRVPLSSIDQHSQMIGQRAAELVLSLIESKQTPRARTIVLEPTLVVRSSTQRKERRFAGNH
;
A
#
# COMPACT_ATOMS: atom_id res chain seq x y z
N MET A 1 -16.11 0.24 -39.57
CA MET A 1 -16.13 -1.25 -39.50
C MET A 1 -14.99 -1.70 -38.63
N THR A 2 -15.24 -2.57 -37.65
CA THR A 2 -14.17 -3.08 -36.75
C THR A 2 -13.35 -4.10 -37.53
N ILE A 3 -12.08 -3.83 -37.80
CA ILE A 3 -11.15 -4.73 -38.47
C ILE A 3 -10.92 -5.96 -37.61
N ARG A 4 -10.96 -7.13 -38.21
CA ARG A 4 -10.75 -8.41 -37.51
C ARG A 4 -9.45 -9.06 -38.01
N MET A 5 -8.84 -9.89 -37.20
CA MET A 5 -7.63 -10.66 -37.54
C MET A 5 -7.77 -11.42 -38.88
N LYS A 6 -8.97 -11.94 -39.16
CA LYS A 6 -9.26 -12.62 -40.45
C LYS A 6 -9.14 -11.70 -41.67
N ASP A 7 -9.42 -10.42 -41.49
CA ASP A 7 -9.37 -9.46 -42.59
C ASP A 7 -7.90 -9.15 -42.94
N ILE A 8 -7.06 -8.97 -41.92
CA ILE A 8 -5.59 -8.83 -42.08
C ILE A 8 -4.99 -10.09 -42.75
N ALA A 9 -5.39 -11.26 -42.29
CA ALA A 9 -4.93 -12.54 -42.82
C ALA A 9 -5.28 -12.65 -44.31
N LYS A 10 -6.52 -12.33 -44.70
CA LYS A 10 -6.98 -12.34 -46.08
C LYS A 10 -6.21 -11.37 -46.96
N GLU A 11 -6.01 -10.14 -46.53
CA GLU A 11 -5.25 -9.12 -47.26
C GLU A 11 -3.79 -9.50 -47.51
N LEU A 12 -3.15 -10.13 -46.54
CA LEU A 12 -1.75 -10.54 -46.64
C LEU A 12 -1.54 -11.92 -47.27
N GLY A 13 -2.63 -12.64 -47.62
CA GLY A 13 -2.57 -14.00 -48.15
C GLY A 13 -2.03 -15.01 -47.13
N LEU A 14 -2.31 -14.79 -45.85
CA LEU A 14 -1.85 -15.63 -44.70
C LEU A 14 -3.01 -16.31 -44.00
N SER A 15 -2.71 -17.35 -43.23
CA SER A 15 -3.68 -17.92 -42.32
C SER A 15 -3.88 -17.04 -41.09
N GLN A 16 -5.07 -17.08 -40.45
CA GLN A 16 -5.28 -16.40 -39.16
C GLN A 16 -4.30 -16.92 -38.09
N ALA A 17 -3.96 -18.21 -38.13
CA ALA A 17 -2.97 -18.80 -37.24
C ALA A 17 -1.59 -18.16 -37.38
N THR A 18 -1.18 -17.86 -38.63
CA THR A 18 0.09 -17.17 -38.90
C THR A 18 0.08 -15.75 -38.34
N VAL A 19 -0.98 -14.97 -38.61
CA VAL A 19 -1.11 -13.61 -38.03
C VAL A 19 -1.11 -13.64 -36.52
N SER A 20 -1.84 -14.59 -35.91
CA SER A 20 -1.85 -14.78 -34.44
C SER A 20 -0.47 -15.16 -33.88
N LYS A 21 0.31 -15.99 -34.56
CA LYS A 21 1.69 -16.34 -34.20
C LYS A 21 2.61 -15.11 -34.24
N VAL A 22 2.48 -14.26 -35.27
CA VAL A 22 3.23 -13.00 -35.37
C VAL A 22 2.94 -12.08 -34.18
N LEU A 23 1.65 -11.86 -33.87
CA LEU A 23 1.22 -11.00 -32.77
C LEU A 23 1.65 -11.52 -31.39
N ARG A 24 2.00 -12.80 -31.30
CA ARG A 24 2.53 -13.45 -30.08
C ARG A 24 4.04 -13.63 -30.11
N GLU A 25 4.72 -13.01 -31.08
CA GLU A 25 6.19 -13.07 -31.27
C GLU A 25 6.76 -14.50 -31.35
N HIS A 26 5.95 -15.44 -31.85
CA HIS A 26 6.35 -16.84 -31.89
C HIS A 26 7.62 -17.01 -32.79
N PRO A 27 8.62 -17.80 -32.35
CA PRO A 27 9.91 -17.91 -33.03
C PRO A 27 9.82 -18.55 -34.43
N ASP A 28 8.80 -19.38 -34.68
CA ASP A 28 8.65 -20.11 -35.95
C ASP A 28 8.30 -19.22 -37.17
N ILE A 29 8.09 -17.91 -36.98
CA ILE A 29 7.69 -17.00 -38.05
C ILE A 29 8.92 -16.26 -38.59
N GLY A 30 9.20 -16.44 -39.87
CA GLY A 30 10.28 -15.74 -40.52
C GLY A 30 10.12 -14.21 -40.52
N GLU A 31 11.23 -13.51 -40.41
CA GLU A 31 11.31 -12.06 -40.19
C GLU A 31 10.56 -11.24 -41.24
N LYS A 32 10.61 -11.65 -42.52
CA LYS A 32 9.88 -11.01 -43.62
C LYS A 32 8.36 -11.05 -43.41
N THR A 33 7.83 -12.19 -42.97
CA THR A 33 6.40 -12.33 -42.69
C THR A 33 6.00 -11.53 -41.44
N ARG A 34 6.84 -11.55 -40.42
CA ARG A 34 6.65 -10.78 -39.19
C ARG A 34 6.55 -9.29 -39.50
N LYS A 35 7.49 -8.75 -40.25
CA LYS A 35 7.52 -7.34 -40.64
C LYS A 35 6.24 -6.93 -41.37
N ARG A 36 5.85 -7.69 -42.43
CA ARG A 36 4.64 -7.43 -43.22
C ARG A 36 3.36 -7.40 -42.38
N VAL A 37 3.23 -8.33 -41.44
CA VAL A 37 2.04 -8.39 -40.56
C VAL A 37 2.04 -7.22 -39.59
N LEU A 38 3.17 -6.90 -38.94
CA LEU A 38 3.25 -5.79 -37.95
C LEU A 38 3.03 -4.42 -38.62
N GLU A 39 3.56 -4.21 -39.85
CA GLU A 39 3.30 -3.01 -40.64
C GLU A 39 1.80 -2.85 -40.90
N ARG A 40 1.14 -3.94 -41.35
CA ARG A 40 -0.29 -3.90 -41.67
C ARG A 40 -1.16 -3.72 -40.42
N VAL A 41 -0.81 -4.35 -39.30
CA VAL A 41 -1.45 -4.15 -38.01
C VAL A 41 -1.39 -2.68 -37.56
N LYS A 42 -0.22 -2.04 -37.76
CA LYS A 42 -0.01 -0.62 -37.45
C LYS A 42 -0.80 0.30 -38.38
N GLU A 43 -0.78 0.05 -39.71
CA GLU A 43 -1.54 0.85 -40.68
C GLU A 43 -3.05 0.82 -40.45
N LEU A 44 -3.56 -0.32 -40.00
CA LEU A 44 -4.99 -0.52 -39.74
C LEU A 44 -5.39 -0.16 -38.31
N ASP A 45 -4.46 0.30 -37.47
CA ASP A 45 -4.68 0.50 -36.02
C ASP A 45 -5.41 -0.70 -35.38
N TYR A 46 -5.01 -1.92 -35.82
CA TYR A 46 -5.65 -3.14 -35.37
C TYR A 46 -5.21 -3.47 -33.93
N GLN A 47 -6.18 -3.53 -33.04
CA GLN A 47 -5.96 -4.00 -31.65
C GLN A 47 -6.41 -5.45 -31.51
N PRO A 48 -5.52 -6.36 -31.10
CA PRO A 48 -5.89 -7.75 -30.83
C PRO A 48 -7.02 -7.83 -29.80
N ASN A 49 -8.04 -8.63 -30.10
CA ASN A 49 -9.12 -8.86 -29.15
C ASN A 49 -8.62 -9.68 -27.95
N THR A 50 -8.45 -9.01 -26.82
CA THR A 50 -7.97 -9.63 -25.57
C THR A 50 -8.93 -10.69 -25.04
N LEU A 51 -10.25 -10.53 -25.25
CA LEU A 51 -11.26 -11.54 -24.88
C LEU A 51 -11.08 -12.83 -25.70
N ALA A 52 -10.82 -12.70 -27.02
CA ALA A 52 -10.54 -13.88 -27.87
C ALA A 52 -9.22 -14.56 -27.45
N ARG A 53 -8.23 -13.78 -27.02
CA ARG A 53 -6.96 -14.30 -26.49
C ARG A 53 -7.21 -15.07 -25.19
N SER A 54 -7.98 -14.52 -24.27
CA SER A 54 -8.27 -15.15 -22.98
C SER A 54 -9.01 -16.49 -23.13
N LEU A 55 -9.93 -16.60 -24.08
CA LEU A 55 -10.62 -17.85 -24.39
C LEU A 55 -9.68 -18.97 -24.88
N VAL A 56 -8.62 -18.61 -25.62
CA VAL A 56 -7.66 -19.56 -26.15
C VAL A 56 -6.58 -19.93 -25.13
N THR A 57 -6.15 -18.96 -24.32
CA THR A 57 -5.04 -19.15 -23.36
C THR A 57 -5.51 -19.58 -21.96
N GLY A 58 -6.81 -19.44 -21.68
CA GLY A 58 -7.37 -19.62 -20.35
C GLY A 58 -6.97 -18.52 -19.36
N ARG A 59 -6.31 -17.43 -19.83
CA ARG A 59 -5.81 -16.32 -19.01
C ARG A 59 -6.35 -14.98 -19.50
N SER A 60 -6.78 -14.14 -18.56
CA SER A 60 -7.26 -12.78 -18.86
C SER A 60 -6.12 -11.77 -19.02
N TYR A 61 -4.96 -12.05 -18.44
CA TYR A 61 -3.85 -11.12 -18.26
C TYR A 61 -4.23 -9.86 -17.44
N LEU A 62 -5.19 -10.02 -16.56
CA LEU A 62 -5.65 -8.99 -15.63
C LEU A 62 -5.36 -9.41 -14.19
N ILE A 63 -4.81 -8.49 -13.42
CA ILE A 63 -4.64 -8.62 -11.97
C ILE A 63 -5.43 -7.48 -11.33
N GLY A 64 -6.22 -7.78 -10.29
CA GLY A 64 -6.94 -6.79 -9.51
C GLY A 64 -6.14 -6.34 -8.30
N LEU A 65 -6.23 -5.06 -7.98
CA LEU A 65 -5.83 -4.51 -6.68
C LEU A 65 -7.07 -3.93 -6.00
N VAL A 66 -7.42 -4.45 -4.83
CA VAL A 66 -8.44 -3.86 -3.96
C VAL A 66 -7.70 -3.17 -2.82
N ALA A 67 -7.87 -1.85 -2.72
CA ALA A 67 -7.23 -1.03 -1.70
C ALA A 67 -8.29 -0.30 -0.86
N PRO A 68 -8.02 -0.03 0.42
CA PRO A 68 -8.95 0.69 1.28
C PRO A 68 -9.23 2.10 0.82
N SER A 69 -8.26 2.74 0.16
CA SER A 69 -8.42 4.09 -0.35
C SER A 69 -7.48 4.38 -1.51
N LEU A 70 -8.01 5.02 -2.54
CA LEU A 70 -7.23 5.53 -3.66
C LEU A 70 -6.61 6.92 -3.37
N LEU A 71 -7.08 7.60 -2.34
CA LEU A 71 -6.55 8.90 -1.93
C LEU A 71 -5.33 8.77 -1.03
N HIS A 72 -5.13 7.61 -0.39
CA HIS A 72 -3.99 7.39 0.49
C HIS A 72 -2.72 7.15 -0.32
N PRO A 73 -1.68 8.02 -0.24
CA PRO A 73 -0.50 7.95 -1.11
C PRO A 73 0.26 6.63 -1.04
N PHE A 74 0.25 5.95 0.11
CA PHE A 74 0.87 4.63 0.27
C PHE A 74 0.33 3.61 -0.74
N PHE A 75 -1.02 3.50 -0.87
CA PHE A 75 -1.62 2.56 -1.81
C PHE A 75 -1.38 2.97 -3.27
N ALA A 76 -1.28 4.26 -3.57
CA ALA A 76 -0.92 4.74 -4.90
C ALA A 76 0.51 4.35 -5.29
N GLU A 77 1.48 4.42 -4.36
CA GLU A 77 2.85 3.97 -4.58
C GLU A 77 2.94 2.45 -4.76
N VAL A 78 2.23 1.69 -3.92
CA VAL A 78 2.12 0.22 -4.06
C VAL A 78 1.54 -0.13 -5.43
N ALA A 79 0.43 0.49 -5.82
CA ALA A 79 -0.23 0.26 -7.12
C ALA A 79 0.71 0.57 -8.30
N ARG A 80 1.46 1.66 -8.23
CA ARG A 80 2.45 2.05 -9.23
C ARG A 80 3.55 0.99 -9.38
N ALA A 81 4.12 0.54 -8.27
CA ALA A 81 5.20 -0.45 -8.28
C ALA A 81 4.70 -1.83 -8.75
N LEU A 82 3.53 -2.26 -8.26
CA LEU A 82 2.86 -3.49 -8.69
C LEU A 82 2.58 -3.45 -10.20
N SER A 83 1.96 -2.36 -10.70
CA SER A 83 1.64 -2.19 -12.12
C SER A 83 2.89 -2.22 -13.01
N ALA A 84 3.99 -1.61 -12.58
CA ALA A 84 5.24 -1.63 -13.34
C ALA A 84 5.80 -3.07 -13.46
N ALA A 85 5.85 -3.79 -12.34
CA ALA A 85 6.40 -5.15 -12.30
C ALA A 85 5.56 -6.17 -13.10
N ILE A 86 4.23 -6.15 -12.97
CA ILE A 86 3.36 -7.09 -13.71
C ILE A 86 3.31 -6.79 -15.20
N ARG A 87 3.50 -5.52 -15.61
CA ARG A 87 3.53 -5.10 -17.03
C ARG A 87 4.65 -5.78 -17.81
N GLU A 88 5.79 -6.01 -17.21
CA GLU A 88 6.92 -6.75 -17.81
C GLU A 88 6.55 -8.18 -18.22
N LYS A 89 5.53 -8.74 -17.57
CA LYS A 89 4.95 -10.06 -17.88
C LYS A 89 3.68 -10.00 -18.74
N GLY A 90 3.34 -8.81 -19.24
CA GLY A 90 2.19 -8.58 -20.12
C GLY A 90 0.84 -8.52 -19.40
N TYR A 91 0.84 -8.32 -18.07
CA TYR A 91 -0.37 -8.12 -17.27
C TYR A 91 -0.76 -6.66 -17.13
N PHE A 92 -2.07 -6.41 -16.98
CA PHE A 92 -2.64 -5.11 -16.67
C PHE A 92 -3.21 -5.12 -15.24
N LEU A 93 -3.08 -3.99 -14.54
CA LEU A 93 -3.65 -3.78 -13.22
C LEU A 93 -5.02 -3.11 -13.32
N ILE A 94 -6.01 -3.68 -12.66
CA ILE A 94 -7.31 -3.04 -12.38
C ILE A 94 -7.33 -2.69 -10.90
N VAL A 95 -7.63 -1.42 -10.59
CA VAL A 95 -7.65 -0.94 -9.20
C VAL A 95 -9.07 -0.63 -8.80
N SER A 96 -9.46 -1.06 -7.62
CA SER A 96 -10.76 -0.79 -6.99
C SER A 96 -10.55 -0.30 -5.55
N SER A 97 -11.48 0.52 -5.04
CA SER A 97 -11.46 1.03 -3.67
C SER A 97 -12.57 0.39 -2.85
N SER A 98 -12.24 -0.02 -1.63
CA SER A 98 -13.23 -0.49 -0.66
C SER A 98 -13.67 0.59 0.33
N GLU A 99 -13.08 1.79 0.29
CA GLU A 99 -13.40 2.94 1.14
C GLU A 99 -13.44 2.62 2.65
N GLU A 100 -12.60 1.70 3.09
CA GLU A 100 -12.57 1.16 4.45
C GLU A 100 -13.88 0.46 4.87
N ASP A 101 -14.74 0.11 3.91
CA ASP A 101 -16.00 -0.61 4.13
C ASP A 101 -15.85 -2.09 3.74
N PRO A 102 -15.98 -3.03 4.71
CA PRO A 102 -15.87 -4.47 4.46
C PRO A 102 -16.94 -5.02 3.50
N GLU A 103 -18.15 -4.46 3.48
CA GLU A 103 -19.20 -4.92 2.56
C GLU A 103 -18.92 -4.43 1.13
N LEU A 104 -18.45 -3.20 0.96
CA LEU A 104 -18.01 -2.70 -0.33
C LEU A 104 -16.78 -3.49 -0.83
N GLU A 105 -15.83 -3.85 0.05
CA GLU A 105 -14.70 -4.72 -0.31
C GLU A 105 -15.17 -6.02 -0.92
N LYS A 106 -16.13 -6.68 -0.26
CA LYS A 106 -16.71 -7.95 -0.71
C LYS A 106 -17.39 -7.82 -2.07
N GLU A 107 -18.13 -6.72 -2.29
CA GLU A 107 -18.74 -6.42 -3.58
C GLU A 107 -17.68 -6.21 -4.67
N GLU A 108 -16.66 -5.40 -4.41
CA GLU A 108 -15.60 -5.11 -5.37
C GLU A 108 -14.79 -6.36 -5.73
N ILE A 109 -14.44 -7.19 -4.74
CA ILE A 109 -13.82 -8.50 -4.99
C ILE A 109 -14.73 -9.36 -5.89
N SER A 110 -16.02 -9.44 -5.58
CA SER A 110 -16.99 -10.22 -6.36
C SER A 110 -17.12 -9.73 -7.82
N ARG A 111 -17.16 -8.39 -8.01
CA ARG A 111 -17.19 -7.76 -9.35
C ARG A 111 -15.93 -8.06 -10.15
N LEU A 112 -14.76 -8.02 -9.51
CA LEU A 112 -13.49 -8.34 -10.14
C LEU A 112 -13.41 -9.82 -10.51
N LEU A 113 -13.79 -10.73 -9.63
CA LEU A 113 -13.86 -12.17 -9.91
C LEU A 113 -14.82 -12.48 -11.06
N GLY A 114 -15.96 -11.77 -11.16
CA GLY A 114 -16.89 -11.88 -12.29
C GLY A 114 -16.26 -11.51 -13.64
N ARG A 115 -15.17 -10.75 -13.67
CA ARG A 115 -14.39 -10.43 -14.87
C ARG A 115 -13.29 -11.44 -15.19
N ARG A 116 -13.22 -12.55 -14.43
CA ARG A 116 -12.23 -13.63 -14.58
C ARG A 116 -10.79 -13.14 -14.53
N LEU A 117 -10.47 -12.29 -13.57
CA LEU A 117 -9.10 -11.89 -13.32
C LEU A 117 -8.25 -13.12 -12.95
N ASP A 118 -6.97 -13.11 -13.37
CA ASP A 118 -6.07 -14.22 -13.11
C ASP A 118 -5.65 -14.28 -11.63
N ALA A 119 -5.62 -13.11 -10.96
CA ALA A 119 -5.34 -13.03 -9.52
C ALA A 119 -5.79 -11.69 -8.92
N LEU A 120 -5.79 -11.62 -7.58
CA LEU A 120 -6.06 -10.42 -6.81
C LEU A 120 -4.92 -10.10 -5.84
N VAL A 121 -4.67 -8.80 -5.64
CA VAL A 121 -3.88 -8.25 -4.53
C VAL A 121 -4.82 -7.42 -3.68
N ILE A 122 -4.86 -7.63 -2.37
CA ILE A 122 -5.90 -7.06 -1.52
C ILE A 122 -5.27 -6.51 -0.24
N ALA A 123 -5.54 -5.23 0.05
CA ALA A 123 -5.34 -4.65 1.37
C ALA A 123 -6.70 -4.62 2.08
N SER A 124 -6.99 -5.62 2.90
CA SER A 124 -8.33 -5.82 3.41
C SER A 124 -8.77 -4.73 4.41
N SER A 125 -10.02 -4.29 4.27
CA SER A 125 -10.70 -3.38 5.20
C SER A 125 -11.41 -4.12 6.32
N GLY A 126 -11.64 -5.43 6.15
CA GLY A 126 -12.40 -6.27 7.06
C GLY A 126 -11.55 -7.19 7.93
N THR A 127 -12.23 -7.88 8.83
CA THR A 127 -11.67 -8.97 9.64
C THR A 127 -12.30 -10.32 9.29
N ASN A 128 -13.27 -10.34 8.35
CA ASN A 128 -13.98 -11.56 7.97
C ASN A 128 -13.15 -12.37 6.96
N VAL A 129 -12.78 -13.57 7.34
CA VAL A 129 -11.97 -14.49 6.52
C VAL A 129 -12.78 -15.31 5.51
N GLU A 130 -14.12 -15.39 5.64
CA GLU A 130 -14.96 -16.27 4.82
C GLU A 130 -14.81 -16.05 3.30
N GLN A 131 -14.70 -14.80 2.87
CA GLN A 131 -14.51 -14.50 1.44
C GLN A 131 -13.20 -15.04 0.91
N PHE A 132 -12.14 -14.98 1.71
CA PHE A 132 -10.80 -15.47 1.36
C PHE A 132 -10.77 -17.01 1.34
N GLU A 133 -11.40 -17.67 2.31
CA GLU A 133 -11.59 -19.13 2.33
C GLU A 133 -12.37 -19.61 1.08
N ARG A 134 -13.38 -18.85 0.64
CA ARG A 134 -14.08 -19.13 -0.61
C ARG A 134 -13.20 -18.95 -1.85
N MET A 135 -12.30 -18.00 -1.85
CA MET A 135 -11.34 -17.82 -2.93
C MET A 135 -10.35 -18.99 -2.98
N GLU A 136 -9.82 -19.41 -1.83
CA GLU A 136 -8.95 -20.59 -1.70
C GLU A 136 -9.66 -21.86 -2.20
N SER A 137 -10.91 -22.10 -1.78
CA SER A 137 -11.69 -23.27 -2.19
C SER A 137 -11.97 -23.34 -3.70
N ARG A 138 -11.80 -22.22 -4.41
CA ARG A 138 -11.96 -22.10 -5.88
C ARG A 138 -10.66 -22.00 -6.62
N ASP A 139 -9.52 -22.25 -5.95
CA ASP A 139 -8.18 -22.08 -6.51
C ASP A 139 -7.95 -20.70 -7.13
N GLN A 140 -8.60 -19.65 -6.59
CA GLN A 140 -8.43 -18.28 -7.04
C GLN A 140 -7.18 -17.68 -6.40
N PRO A 141 -6.12 -17.35 -7.18
CA PRO A 141 -4.90 -16.79 -6.61
C PRO A 141 -5.14 -15.41 -6.01
N PHE A 142 -4.66 -15.19 -4.79
CA PHE A 142 -4.63 -13.87 -4.18
C PHE A 142 -3.43 -13.69 -3.24
N VAL A 143 -3.09 -12.43 -3.00
CA VAL A 143 -2.04 -11.99 -2.08
C VAL A 143 -2.60 -10.86 -1.22
N LEU A 144 -2.51 -10.99 0.08
CA LEU A 144 -2.80 -9.90 1.01
C LEU A 144 -1.59 -8.97 1.09
N ILE A 145 -1.83 -7.68 1.21
CA ILE A 145 -0.79 -6.65 1.42
C ILE A 145 -1.15 -5.75 2.59
N ASP A 146 -0.12 -5.19 3.24
CA ASP A 146 -0.24 -4.20 4.34
C ASP A 146 -0.95 -4.76 5.57
N ARG A 147 -2.14 -5.32 5.42
CA ARG A 147 -2.99 -5.82 6.50
C ARG A 147 -3.08 -7.32 6.47
N ASP A 148 -2.64 -7.95 7.54
CA ASP A 148 -2.77 -9.40 7.75
C ASP A 148 -4.11 -9.72 8.42
N LEU A 149 -4.65 -10.87 8.12
CA LEU A 149 -5.90 -11.38 8.69
C LEU A 149 -5.62 -12.53 9.64
N ASN A 150 -5.81 -12.30 10.92
CA ASN A 150 -5.62 -13.31 11.95
C ASN A 150 -6.47 -14.55 11.66
N GLY A 151 -5.82 -15.72 11.65
CA GLY A 151 -6.48 -17.01 11.42
C GLY A 151 -6.54 -17.45 9.98
N LEU A 152 -6.15 -16.62 9.00
CA LEU A 152 -6.05 -16.99 7.59
C LEU A 152 -4.60 -17.29 7.20
N SER A 153 -4.34 -18.49 6.69
CA SER A 153 -3.02 -18.87 6.15
C SER A 153 -2.88 -18.43 4.70
N ALA A 154 -2.80 -17.14 4.45
CA ALA A 154 -2.74 -16.57 3.10
C ALA A 154 -1.32 -16.11 2.72
N ASN A 155 -1.12 -15.90 1.41
CA ASN A 155 0.07 -15.21 0.94
C ASN A 155 -0.01 -13.74 1.36
N PHE A 156 1.04 -13.24 2.00
CA PHE A 156 1.06 -11.90 2.59
C PHE A 156 2.36 -11.17 2.29
N VAL A 157 2.26 -9.86 2.05
CA VAL A 157 3.40 -8.94 1.96
C VAL A 157 3.10 -7.68 2.76
N GLY A 158 3.89 -7.40 3.78
CA GLY A 158 3.75 -6.22 4.63
C GLY A 158 5.04 -5.87 5.34
N ILE A 159 4.93 -5.08 6.41
CA ILE A 159 6.06 -4.72 7.27
C ILE A 159 5.87 -5.29 8.67
N ASN A 160 6.93 -5.21 9.48
CA ASN A 160 6.82 -5.42 10.93
C ASN A 160 6.26 -4.15 11.58
N ASP A 161 4.92 -4.08 11.74
CA ASP A 161 4.24 -2.91 12.28
C ASP A 161 4.55 -2.67 13.76
N GLU A 162 4.79 -3.72 14.55
CA GLU A 162 5.23 -3.56 15.93
C GLU A 162 6.61 -2.88 15.98
N LYS A 163 7.52 -3.30 15.11
CA LYS A 163 8.83 -2.66 14.96
C LYS A 163 8.72 -1.20 14.50
N ALA A 164 7.75 -0.90 13.61
CA ALA A 164 7.50 0.47 13.17
C ALA A 164 7.08 1.39 14.32
N GLY A 165 6.10 0.95 15.14
CA GLY A 165 5.66 1.69 16.33
C GLY A 165 6.77 1.83 17.36
N TRP A 166 7.55 0.77 17.56
CA TRP A 166 8.70 0.78 18.46
C TRP A 166 9.76 1.79 18.00
N LEU A 167 10.19 1.75 16.73
CA LEU A 167 11.19 2.70 16.18
C LEU A 167 10.75 4.16 16.30
N ALA A 168 9.48 4.45 16.01
CA ALA A 168 8.97 5.81 16.10
C ALA A 168 9.01 6.34 17.53
N THR A 169 8.62 5.51 18.48
CA THR A 169 8.56 5.89 19.90
C THR A 169 9.95 5.97 20.53
N GLU A 170 10.82 4.99 20.27
CA GLU A 170 12.23 5.03 20.69
C GLU A 170 12.92 6.31 20.20
N HIS A 171 12.71 6.66 18.94
CA HIS A 171 13.28 7.88 18.39
C HIS A 171 12.81 9.13 19.14
N LEU A 172 11.52 9.25 19.47
CA LEU A 172 11.02 10.37 20.25
C LEU A 172 11.66 10.42 21.66
N ILE A 173 11.83 9.24 22.30
CA ILE A 173 12.52 9.15 23.61
C ILE A 173 13.98 9.61 23.49
N ASP A 174 14.70 9.14 22.47
CA ASP A 174 16.09 9.53 22.22
C ASP A 174 16.25 11.04 21.93
N MET A 175 15.21 11.67 21.37
CA MET A 175 15.14 13.13 21.21
C MET A 175 14.73 13.87 22.50
N GLY A 176 14.67 13.16 23.62
CA GLY A 176 14.42 13.73 24.96
C GLY A 176 12.94 13.96 25.29
N CYS A 177 12.00 13.35 24.54
CA CYS A 177 10.59 13.38 24.89
C CYS A 177 10.33 12.47 26.09
N LYS A 178 9.49 12.91 27.02
CA LYS A 178 9.14 12.20 28.26
C LYS A 178 7.65 11.89 28.34
N ARG A 179 6.82 12.62 27.62
CA ARG A 179 5.37 12.48 27.57
C ARG A 179 4.96 12.28 26.12
N ILE A 180 5.00 11.03 25.71
CA ILE A 180 4.76 10.68 24.31
C ILE A 180 3.32 10.24 24.15
N ALA A 181 2.60 10.91 23.24
CA ALA A 181 1.24 10.55 22.87
C ALA A 181 1.22 9.76 21.54
N HIS A 182 0.13 9.02 21.33
CA HIS A 182 -0.10 8.29 20.10
C HIS A 182 -1.48 8.60 19.51
N ILE A 183 -1.50 9.16 18.30
CA ILE A 183 -2.71 9.22 17.49
C ILE A 183 -2.82 7.90 16.73
N ARG A 184 -3.65 7.01 17.25
CA ARG A 184 -3.77 5.62 16.85
C ARG A 184 -4.71 5.43 15.67
N GLY A 185 -4.41 4.45 14.81
CA GLY A 185 -5.27 3.99 13.71
C GLY A 185 -6.40 3.05 14.16
N GLN A 186 -6.99 2.36 13.17
CA GLN A 186 -8.05 1.37 13.36
C GLN A 186 -7.54 0.10 14.05
N ASP A 187 -8.47 -0.77 14.53
CA ASP A 187 -8.15 -2.07 15.12
C ASP A 187 -7.98 -3.16 14.04
N ASN A 188 -7.11 -2.90 13.07
CA ASN A 188 -6.58 -3.88 12.14
C ASN A 188 -5.14 -4.27 12.52
N SER A 189 -4.53 -5.21 11.82
CA SER A 189 -3.19 -5.71 12.14
C SER A 189 -2.15 -4.59 12.23
N THR A 190 -2.20 -3.60 11.32
CA THR A 190 -1.25 -2.48 11.31
C THR A 190 -1.45 -1.54 12.50
N GLY A 191 -2.71 -1.19 12.81
CA GLY A 191 -3.02 -0.32 13.94
C GLY A 191 -2.71 -0.95 15.30
N ILE A 192 -3.00 -2.25 15.44
CA ILE A 192 -2.67 -3.01 16.64
C ILE A 192 -1.15 -3.13 16.78
N GLY A 193 -0.44 -3.53 15.70
CA GLY A 193 1.00 -3.70 15.73
C GLY A 193 1.74 -2.42 16.12
N ARG A 194 1.44 -1.30 15.46
CA ARG A 194 2.09 0.00 15.79
C ARG A 194 1.82 0.45 17.21
N PHE A 195 0.60 0.20 17.72
CA PHE A 195 0.26 0.52 19.10
C PHE A 195 1.01 -0.35 20.10
N GLU A 196 1.15 -1.65 19.86
CA GLU A 196 1.94 -2.54 20.72
C GLU A 196 3.43 -2.15 20.71
N GLY A 197 3.98 -1.77 19.54
CA GLY A 197 5.33 -1.24 19.43
C GLY A 197 5.53 0.05 20.26
N TYR A 198 4.57 0.96 20.21
CA TYR A 198 4.56 2.17 21.03
C TYR A 198 4.58 1.83 22.54
N ARG A 199 3.70 0.93 22.98
CA ARG A 199 3.63 0.50 24.39
C ARG A 199 4.94 -0.18 24.84
N ARG A 200 5.49 -1.04 23.99
CA ARG A 200 6.73 -1.75 24.27
C ARG A 200 7.90 -0.77 24.46
N ALA A 201 8.06 0.21 23.58
CA ALA A 201 9.13 1.20 23.69
C ALA A 201 9.04 2.01 25.00
N LEU A 202 7.84 2.46 25.39
CA LEU A 202 7.64 3.16 26.66
C LEU A 202 8.04 2.27 27.85
N HIS A 203 7.62 1.01 27.83
CA HIS A 203 7.92 0.06 28.90
C HIS A 203 9.42 -0.23 29.00
N GLU A 204 10.10 -0.50 27.89
CA GLU A 204 11.55 -0.79 27.85
C GLU A 204 12.40 0.40 28.36
N ARG A 205 11.90 1.64 28.19
CA ARG A 205 12.54 2.87 28.66
C ARG A 205 12.05 3.35 30.03
N GLY A 206 11.19 2.59 30.70
CA GLY A 206 10.65 2.95 32.01
C GLY A 206 9.78 4.21 32.02
N LEU A 207 9.20 4.57 30.88
CA LEU A 207 8.26 5.68 30.78
C LEU A 207 6.81 5.20 31.05
N PRO A 208 5.98 6.02 31.71
CA PRO A 208 4.61 5.63 31.99
C PRO A 208 3.76 5.57 30.71
N PHE A 209 2.99 4.52 30.58
CA PHE A 209 1.88 4.46 29.61
C PHE A 209 0.66 5.17 30.22
N LEU A 210 0.14 6.18 29.53
CA LEU A 210 -1.04 6.93 29.96
C LEU A 210 -2.13 6.79 28.90
N GLU A 211 -3.27 6.21 29.25
CA GLU A 211 -4.41 6.04 28.32
C GLU A 211 -4.88 7.36 27.73
N ASP A 212 -4.84 8.43 28.52
CA ASP A 212 -5.21 9.78 28.12
C ASP A 212 -4.32 10.37 27.00
N TYR A 213 -3.16 9.78 26.76
CA TYR A 213 -2.26 10.16 25.65
C TYR A 213 -2.47 9.33 24.39
N VAL A 214 -3.43 8.42 24.41
CA VAL A 214 -3.80 7.64 23.24
C VAL A 214 -5.14 8.11 22.71
N VAL A 215 -5.15 8.66 21.50
CA VAL A 215 -6.39 9.09 20.85
C VAL A 215 -6.63 8.18 19.65
N ARG A 216 -7.66 7.36 19.75
CA ARG A 216 -8.10 6.49 18.67
C ARG A 216 -9.07 7.23 17.75
N ARG A 217 -8.90 7.05 16.43
CA ARG A 217 -9.84 7.51 15.41
C ARG A 217 -10.01 6.43 14.35
N ASN A 218 -11.21 6.35 13.79
CA ASN A 218 -11.49 5.53 12.62
C ASN A 218 -11.33 6.45 11.39
N PHE A 219 -10.19 6.33 10.71
CA PHE A 219 -9.86 7.24 9.62
C PHE A 219 -10.51 6.77 8.33
N VAL A 220 -11.46 7.56 7.85
CA VAL A 220 -11.90 7.55 6.46
C VAL A 220 -11.14 8.68 5.78
N ASP A 221 -10.45 8.40 4.67
CA ASP A 221 -9.49 9.34 4.06
C ASP A 221 -10.07 10.72 3.72
N THR A 222 -11.35 10.81 3.40
CA THR A 222 -12.04 12.08 3.14
C THR A 222 -12.10 13.00 4.37
N GLU A 223 -11.91 12.46 5.58
CA GLU A 223 -11.98 13.19 6.85
C GLU A 223 -10.67 13.17 7.63
N THR A 224 -9.61 12.56 7.11
CA THR A 224 -8.35 12.33 7.82
C THR A 224 -7.78 13.62 8.44
N ALA A 225 -7.76 14.73 7.68
CA ALA A 225 -7.25 16.01 8.17
C ALA A 225 -8.05 16.51 9.37
N ARG A 226 -9.39 16.55 9.28
CA ARG A 226 -10.27 16.99 10.37
C ARG A 226 -10.14 16.11 11.61
N GLN A 227 -10.09 14.79 11.43
CA GLN A 227 -9.95 13.85 12.54
C GLN A 227 -8.59 13.97 13.22
N ALA A 228 -7.51 14.22 12.45
CA ALA A 228 -6.19 14.49 12.98
C ALA A 228 -6.13 15.78 13.81
N GLU A 229 -6.79 16.85 13.31
CA GLU A 229 -6.91 18.11 14.04
C GLU A 229 -7.66 17.92 15.36
N GLU A 230 -8.82 17.25 15.34
CA GLU A 230 -9.59 16.97 16.54
C GLU A 230 -8.78 16.14 17.57
N ALA A 231 -8.09 15.09 17.10
CA ALA A 231 -7.23 14.26 17.95
C ALA A 231 -6.11 15.09 18.60
N MET A 232 -5.47 15.95 17.80
CA MET A 232 -4.38 16.79 18.33
C MET A 232 -4.90 17.85 19.29
N ARG A 233 -6.08 18.47 19.06
CA ARG A 233 -6.70 19.43 20.01
C ARG A 233 -6.97 18.74 21.37
N LEU A 234 -7.45 17.49 21.38
CA LEU A 234 -7.64 16.71 22.62
C LEU A 234 -6.32 16.50 23.35
N LEU A 235 -5.23 16.19 22.65
CA LEU A 235 -3.91 16.02 23.24
C LEU A 235 -3.33 17.34 23.78
N LEU A 236 -3.56 18.45 23.07
CA LEU A 236 -3.11 19.78 23.52
C LEU A 236 -3.83 20.26 24.79
N ALA A 237 -5.05 19.78 25.03
CA ALA A 237 -5.84 20.11 26.23
C ALA A 237 -5.43 19.30 27.48
N ARG A 238 -4.52 18.33 27.36
CA ARG A 238 -4.03 17.56 28.49
C ARG A 238 -3.08 18.36 29.37
N ASP A 239 -3.12 18.11 30.67
CA ASP A 239 -2.18 18.68 31.64
C ASP A 239 -1.55 17.55 32.48
N PRO A 240 -0.25 17.33 32.40
CA PRO A 240 0.71 17.99 31.51
C PRO A 240 0.49 17.62 30.05
N ARG A 241 0.79 18.55 29.14
CA ARG A 241 0.72 18.33 27.69
C ARG A 241 1.81 17.37 27.20
N PRO A 242 1.54 16.51 26.18
CA PRO A 242 2.60 15.71 25.57
C PRO A 242 3.69 16.58 24.93
N ASP A 243 4.94 16.10 24.94
CA ASP A 243 6.08 16.73 24.33
C ASP A 243 6.63 15.97 23.09
N GLY A 244 6.02 14.80 22.82
CA GLY A 244 6.23 14.01 21.60
C GLY A 244 4.93 13.38 21.15
N VAL A 245 4.71 13.27 19.83
CA VAL A 245 3.51 12.63 19.27
C VAL A 245 3.92 11.71 18.14
N PHE A 246 3.54 10.43 18.27
CA PHE A 246 3.58 9.46 17.19
C PHE A 246 2.20 9.36 16.53
N CYS A 247 2.11 9.65 15.24
CA CYS A 247 0.90 9.49 14.46
C CYS A 247 0.96 8.18 13.67
N PHE A 248 -0.16 7.45 13.63
CA PHE A 248 -0.30 6.17 12.93
C PHE A 248 0.20 6.22 11.48
N ASN A 249 -0.06 7.33 10.77
CA ASN A 249 0.43 7.55 9.42
C ASN A 249 0.79 9.04 9.17
N ASP A 250 1.44 9.32 8.05
CA ASP A 250 1.85 10.68 7.69
C ASP A 250 0.68 11.65 7.44
N PRO A 251 -0.43 11.26 6.80
CA PRO A 251 -1.60 12.15 6.68
C PRO A 251 -2.12 12.66 8.02
N LEU A 252 -2.14 11.81 9.05
CA LEU A 252 -2.49 12.22 10.41
C LEU A 252 -1.46 13.15 11.03
N ALA A 253 -0.18 12.87 10.80
CA ALA A 253 0.90 13.74 11.29
C ALA A 253 0.82 15.13 10.65
N ILE A 254 0.43 15.23 9.38
CA ILE A 254 0.26 16.51 8.68
C ILE A 254 -0.89 17.32 9.31
N GLY A 255 -2.05 16.71 9.59
CA GLY A 255 -3.16 17.37 10.27
C GLY A 255 -2.80 17.78 11.70
N ALA A 256 -2.11 16.90 12.44
CA ALA A 256 -1.60 17.22 13.77
C ALA A 256 -0.59 18.39 13.75
N MET A 257 0.29 18.45 12.74
CA MET A 257 1.25 19.54 12.54
C MET A 257 0.53 20.88 12.39
N SER A 258 -0.52 20.95 11.58
CA SER A 258 -1.33 22.16 11.39
C SER A 258 -1.86 22.67 12.75
N THR A 259 -2.48 21.79 13.52
CA THR A 259 -3.06 22.12 14.83
C THR A 259 -2.01 22.60 15.84
N ILE A 260 -0.83 21.97 15.88
CA ILE A 260 0.27 22.39 16.75
C ILE A 260 0.72 23.81 16.40
N LEU A 261 0.92 24.06 15.11
CA LEU A 261 1.39 25.39 14.63
C LEU A 261 0.34 26.49 14.80
N GLU A 262 -0.96 26.18 14.61
CA GLU A 262 -2.08 27.10 14.84
C GLU A 262 -2.23 27.45 16.32
N ALA A 263 -1.88 26.53 17.23
CA ALA A 263 -1.83 26.80 18.67
C ALA A 263 -0.62 27.66 19.10
N GLY A 264 0.20 28.13 18.15
CA GLY A 264 1.38 28.93 18.40
C GLY A 264 2.57 28.15 18.98
N LEU A 265 2.52 26.80 18.90
CA LEU A 265 3.57 25.93 19.40
C LEU A 265 4.60 25.61 18.30
N ARG A 266 5.82 25.31 18.71
CA ARG A 266 6.93 25.02 17.82
C ARG A 266 7.16 23.51 17.70
N ILE A 267 7.48 23.10 16.48
CA ILE A 267 7.92 21.74 16.19
C ILE A 267 9.38 21.82 15.76
N PRO A 268 10.29 21.11 16.41
CA PRO A 268 10.11 20.07 17.45
C PRO A 268 10.25 20.59 18.89
N GLU A 269 10.50 21.89 19.14
CA GLU A 269 10.95 22.40 20.43
C GLU A 269 9.91 22.17 21.53
N ASP A 270 8.62 22.47 21.25
CA ASP A 270 7.55 22.29 22.22
C ASP A 270 6.91 20.89 22.08
N ILE A 271 6.73 20.39 20.84
CA ILE A 271 6.23 19.06 20.55
C ILE A 271 7.01 18.47 19.38
N ALA A 272 7.69 17.34 19.58
CA ALA A 272 8.27 16.56 18.51
C ALA A 272 7.22 15.69 17.85
N LEU A 273 7.23 15.57 16.50
CA LEU A 273 6.20 14.90 15.73
C LEU A 273 6.82 13.90 14.76
N ILE A 274 6.28 12.67 14.75
CA ILE A 274 6.69 11.62 13.82
C ILE A 274 5.48 10.90 13.25
N GLY A 275 5.53 10.58 11.95
CA GLY A 275 4.52 9.80 11.24
C GLY A 275 5.01 8.40 10.83
N CYS A 276 4.27 7.77 9.94
CA CYS A 276 4.61 6.50 9.32
C CYS A 276 4.08 6.49 7.88
N GLY A 277 4.95 6.11 6.92
CA GLY A 277 4.65 6.10 5.49
C GLY A 277 5.80 6.63 4.65
N ASN A 278 6.57 7.59 5.18
CA ASN A 278 7.66 8.29 4.47
C ASN A 278 7.21 8.83 3.11
N LEU A 279 6.07 9.53 3.10
CA LEU A 279 5.50 10.06 1.86
C LEU A 279 6.42 11.07 1.17
N PRO A 280 6.43 11.13 -0.17
CA PRO A 280 7.31 12.02 -0.94
C PRO A 280 7.23 13.50 -0.51
N ASN A 281 6.05 13.96 -0.09
CA ASN A 281 5.81 15.35 0.28
C ASN A 281 6.32 15.71 1.69
N ASN A 282 6.77 14.75 2.50
CA ASN A 282 7.24 15.01 3.87
C ASN A 282 8.41 15.99 3.94
N ASN A 283 9.23 16.07 2.89
CA ASN A 283 10.35 17.03 2.80
C ASN A 283 9.89 18.47 2.50
N CYS A 284 8.71 18.65 1.92
CA CYS A 284 8.20 19.94 1.43
C CYS A 284 7.23 20.60 2.42
N LEU A 285 6.95 19.95 3.56
CA LEU A 285 6.08 20.50 4.60
C LEU A 285 6.74 21.70 5.28
N ARG A 286 5.91 22.55 5.90
CA ARG A 286 6.40 23.71 6.68
C ARG A 286 7.47 23.32 7.71
N VAL A 287 7.31 22.16 8.32
CA VAL A 287 8.35 21.47 9.08
C VAL A 287 8.53 20.09 8.46
N PRO A 288 9.68 19.78 7.83
CA PRO A 288 9.92 18.47 7.25
C PRO A 288 9.67 17.33 8.24
N LEU A 289 8.78 16.39 7.88
CA LEU A 289 8.26 15.38 8.78
C LEU A 289 9.15 14.15 8.86
N SER A 290 9.61 13.82 10.07
CA SER A 290 10.23 12.51 10.39
C SER A 290 9.16 11.43 10.27
N SER A 291 9.52 10.27 9.73
CA SER A 291 8.57 9.23 9.45
C SER A 291 9.23 7.85 9.45
N ILE A 292 8.45 6.82 9.68
CA ILE A 292 8.85 5.44 9.45
C ILE A 292 8.57 5.08 7.99
N ASP A 293 9.58 4.62 7.26
CA ASP A 293 9.45 4.13 5.89
C ASP A 293 8.93 2.68 5.90
N GLN A 294 7.81 2.48 5.25
CA GLN A 294 7.16 1.17 5.09
C GLN A 294 7.63 0.43 3.83
N HIS A 295 8.49 1.04 3.02
CA HIS A 295 8.96 0.49 1.75
C HIS A 295 7.82 0.16 0.77
N SER A 296 6.86 1.07 0.59
CA SER A 296 5.67 0.92 -0.26
C SER A 296 5.98 0.37 -1.66
N GLN A 297 7.06 0.86 -2.28
CA GLN A 297 7.49 0.38 -3.60
C GLN A 297 7.95 -1.09 -3.55
N MET A 298 8.67 -1.49 -2.51
CA MET A 298 9.12 -2.86 -2.33
C MET A 298 7.95 -3.81 -2.03
N ILE A 299 6.96 -3.36 -1.26
CA ILE A 299 5.71 -4.11 -1.05
C ILE A 299 5.04 -4.40 -2.40
N GLY A 300 4.88 -3.38 -3.26
CA GLY A 300 4.28 -3.56 -4.59
C GLY A 300 5.07 -4.53 -5.48
N GLN A 301 6.40 -4.46 -5.47
CA GLN A 301 7.27 -5.38 -6.22
C GLN A 301 7.17 -6.82 -5.70
N ARG A 302 7.23 -7.03 -4.38
CA ARG A 302 7.11 -8.36 -3.77
C ARG A 302 5.73 -8.97 -3.97
N ALA A 303 4.68 -8.14 -3.90
CA ALA A 303 3.33 -8.58 -4.22
C ALA A 303 3.21 -9.04 -5.69
N ALA A 304 3.84 -8.30 -6.63
CA ALA A 304 3.90 -8.70 -8.04
C ALA A 304 4.62 -10.04 -8.23
N GLU A 305 5.81 -10.21 -7.65
CA GLU A 305 6.56 -11.46 -7.72
C GLU A 305 5.74 -12.63 -7.18
N LEU A 306 5.10 -12.43 -6.03
CA LEU A 306 4.33 -13.46 -5.37
C LEU A 306 3.08 -13.84 -6.17
N VAL A 307 2.28 -12.86 -6.59
CA VAL A 307 1.06 -13.10 -7.36
C VAL A 307 1.33 -13.74 -8.72
N LEU A 308 2.40 -13.34 -9.42
CA LEU A 308 2.82 -13.97 -10.67
C LEU A 308 3.25 -15.42 -10.46
N SER A 309 3.98 -15.70 -9.37
CA SER A 309 4.36 -17.08 -9.03
C SER A 309 3.15 -17.98 -8.77
N LEU A 310 2.07 -17.43 -8.18
CA LEU A 310 0.82 -18.16 -7.97
C LEU A 310 0.11 -18.48 -9.28
N ILE A 311 0.05 -17.50 -10.21
CA ILE A 311 -0.57 -17.69 -11.52
C ILE A 311 0.18 -18.73 -12.37
N GLU A 312 1.51 -18.81 -12.25
CA GLU A 312 2.34 -19.73 -13.01
C GLU A 312 2.37 -21.14 -12.41
N SER A 313 2.05 -21.27 -11.14
CA SER A 313 2.07 -22.57 -10.43
C SER A 313 0.94 -23.48 -10.93
N LYS A 314 1.28 -24.76 -11.16
CA LYS A 314 0.30 -25.81 -11.47
C LYS A 314 -0.31 -26.46 -10.23
N GLN A 315 0.25 -26.22 -9.08
CA GLN A 315 -0.21 -26.71 -7.77
C GLN A 315 -0.34 -25.53 -6.84
N THR A 316 -1.31 -25.55 -5.93
CA THR A 316 -1.46 -24.52 -4.90
C THR A 316 -0.23 -24.57 -3.98
N PRO A 317 0.70 -23.57 -4.09
CA PRO A 317 1.90 -23.59 -3.26
C PRO A 317 1.50 -23.27 -1.81
N ARG A 318 2.33 -23.71 -0.87
CA ARG A 318 2.18 -23.31 0.54
C ARG A 318 2.20 -21.77 0.64
N ALA A 319 1.29 -21.21 1.44
CA ALA A 319 1.23 -19.78 1.70
C ALA A 319 2.60 -19.24 2.18
N ARG A 320 2.99 -18.07 1.67
CA ARG A 320 4.25 -17.40 1.99
C ARG A 320 3.96 -16.02 2.57
N THR A 321 4.60 -15.73 3.70
CA THR A 321 4.56 -14.42 4.36
C THR A 321 5.90 -13.72 4.13
N ILE A 322 5.86 -12.51 3.58
CA ILE A 322 7.02 -11.64 3.37
C ILE A 322 6.84 -10.40 4.24
N VAL A 323 7.61 -10.30 5.31
CA VAL A 323 7.61 -9.16 6.23
C VAL A 323 8.89 -8.36 6.02
N LEU A 324 8.75 -7.10 5.61
CA LEU A 324 9.87 -6.18 5.44
C LEU A 324 10.17 -5.45 6.75
N GLU A 325 11.44 -5.17 7.00
CA GLU A 325 11.83 -4.36 8.16
C GLU A 325 11.62 -2.87 7.85
N PRO A 326 10.84 -2.16 8.68
CA PRO A 326 10.65 -0.72 8.50
C PRO A 326 11.93 0.05 8.88
N THR A 327 12.13 1.23 8.29
CA THR A 327 13.27 2.08 8.58
C THR A 327 12.85 3.49 9.03
N LEU A 328 13.62 4.07 9.96
CA LEU A 328 13.41 5.42 10.45
C LEU A 328 14.03 6.43 9.49
N VAL A 329 13.26 7.44 9.09
CA VAL A 329 13.74 8.60 8.31
C VAL A 329 13.58 9.86 9.13
N VAL A 330 14.71 10.36 9.65
CA VAL A 330 14.77 11.53 10.53
C VAL A 330 14.77 12.82 9.73
N ARG A 331 13.90 13.77 10.13
CA ARG A 331 13.80 15.12 9.57
C ARG A 331 13.60 16.15 10.70
N SER A 332 13.34 17.40 10.33
CA SER A 332 13.29 18.52 11.28
C SER A 332 12.20 18.42 12.35
N SER A 333 11.12 17.66 12.10
CA SER A 333 9.99 17.60 13.05
C SER A 333 10.30 16.87 14.37
N THR A 334 11.45 16.20 14.45
CA THR A 334 11.93 15.56 15.69
C THR A 334 13.31 16.01 16.12
N GLN A 335 14.10 16.67 15.25
CA GLN A 335 15.47 17.10 15.55
C GLN A 335 15.48 18.31 16.48
N ARG A 336 15.40 18.08 17.78
CA ARG A 336 15.59 19.12 18.78
C ARG A 336 17.04 19.56 18.78
N LYS A 337 17.31 20.88 18.63
CA LYS A 337 18.64 21.42 18.88
C LYS A 337 18.98 21.19 20.36
N GLU A 338 20.15 20.60 20.64
CA GLU A 338 20.63 20.52 22.01
C GLU A 338 20.54 21.92 22.67
N ARG A 339 19.80 21.98 23.77
CA ARG A 339 19.89 23.18 24.63
C ARG A 339 21.34 23.25 25.15
N ARG A 340 22.17 24.00 24.46
CA ARG A 340 23.46 24.45 25.09
C ARG A 340 23.02 25.18 26.36
N PHE A 341 23.17 24.53 27.51
CA PHE A 341 23.15 25.24 28.77
C PHE A 341 24.22 26.34 28.64
N ALA A 342 23.77 27.58 28.47
CA ALA A 342 24.63 28.73 28.68
C ALA A 342 25.05 28.66 30.15
N GLY A 343 26.26 28.13 30.39
CA GLY A 343 26.89 28.17 31.70
C GLY A 343 27.00 29.63 32.08
N ASN A 344 26.32 29.99 33.18
CA ASN A 344 26.57 31.26 33.85
C ASN A 344 28.07 31.28 34.24
N HIS A 345 28.79 32.22 33.67
CA HIS A 345 30.04 32.74 34.24
C HIS A 345 29.70 33.92 35.15
#